data_5fca1ae64f44d5404596a7e8ea777f27
#
_entry.id   5fca1ae64f44d5404596a7e8ea777f27
#
_cell.length_a   1.000
_cell.length_b   1.000
_cell.length_c   1.000
_cell.angle_alpha   90.00
_cell.angle_beta   90.00
_cell.angle_gamma   90.00
#
_symmetry.space_group_name_H-M   'P 1'
#
loop_
_entity.id
_entity.type
_entity.pdbx_description
1 polymer ?
#
loop_
_entity_poly.entity_id
_entity_poly.type
_entity_poly.pdbx_seq_one_letter_code
_entity_poly.pdbx_strand_id
1 'polypeptide(L)'
;MSKVTIVSALFNIERIDGRPWEEYLKWFEEFLKLKTRMILFVSEDVAEFIGEKRSDIPTEIVVQNVDQIPYYDLKDEIQGILDSDEYKEIISDPDRIECKQAMYSVIQYSKFPWLKDAAAENPFNSDYFFWLDAGGSRFFGLYDLKKEYPSKEAVKSLEDMGESFLVQMNTEYYTDLSDAKELDLDYLYDNRSYVLGSMFGGHKNSVPKICDMVEDIFLNEMIKKGNVNNEQIALGYLIKKYPDDFATYERTNGKHLALFEELG
;
A
#
# COMPACT_ATOMS: atom_id res chain seq x y z
N MET A 1 -16.37 -19.16 2.74
CA MET A 1 -15.21 -18.76 1.94
C MET A 1 -14.87 -17.32 2.31
N SER A 2 -13.60 -16.97 2.45
CA SER A 2 -13.21 -15.60 2.80
C SER A 2 -13.78 -14.62 1.78
N LYS A 3 -14.32 -13.50 2.23
CA LYS A 3 -14.80 -12.40 1.38
C LYS A 3 -13.70 -11.38 1.05
N VAL A 4 -12.46 -11.69 1.41
CA VAL A 4 -11.31 -10.79 1.33
C VAL A 4 -10.31 -11.31 0.32
N THR A 5 -9.81 -10.42 -0.53
CA THR A 5 -8.66 -10.64 -1.43
C THR A 5 -7.53 -9.70 -1.04
N ILE A 6 -6.33 -10.25 -0.89
CA ILE A 6 -5.10 -9.47 -0.75
C ILE A 6 -4.58 -9.15 -2.14
N VAL A 7 -4.18 -7.89 -2.34
CA VAL A 7 -3.51 -7.40 -3.55
C VAL A 7 -2.08 -7.02 -3.17
N SER A 8 -1.12 -7.43 -3.97
CA SER A 8 0.28 -7.09 -3.75
C SER A 8 1.04 -7.02 -5.08
N ALA A 9 2.23 -6.46 -5.04
CA ALA A 9 3.13 -6.46 -6.18
C ALA A 9 4.58 -6.67 -5.74
N LEU A 10 5.38 -7.27 -6.61
CA LEU A 10 6.81 -7.42 -6.39
C LEU A 10 7.60 -7.27 -7.69
N PHE A 11 8.41 -6.22 -7.76
CA PHE A 11 9.30 -5.91 -8.88
C PHE A 11 10.69 -5.56 -8.35
N ASN A 12 11.73 -6.00 -9.06
CA ASN A 12 13.08 -5.54 -8.79
C ASN A 12 13.27 -4.14 -9.41
N ILE A 13 13.35 -3.12 -8.56
CA ILE A 13 13.57 -1.72 -8.97
C ILE A 13 15.01 -1.25 -8.72
N GLU A 14 15.92 -2.18 -8.48
CA GLU A 14 17.34 -1.89 -8.23
C GLU A 14 17.52 -0.81 -7.12
N ARG A 15 16.98 -1.09 -5.94
CA ARG A 15 17.00 -0.13 -4.82
C ARG A 15 18.40 0.34 -4.47
N ILE A 16 18.54 1.65 -4.36
CA ILE A 16 19.82 2.32 -4.07
C ILE A 16 20.17 2.41 -2.57
N ASP A 17 19.25 2.04 -1.68
CA ASP A 17 19.44 2.06 -0.22
C ASP A 17 20.21 0.81 0.32
N GLY A 18 20.74 0.00 -0.57
CA GLY A 18 21.57 -1.17 -0.22
C GLY A 18 20.79 -2.41 0.21
N ARG A 19 19.46 -2.39 0.14
CA ARG A 19 18.64 -3.56 0.47
C ARG A 19 18.61 -4.54 -0.71
N PRO A 20 19.15 -5.77 -0.55
CA PRO A 20 19.32 -6.71 -1.66
C PRO A 20 17.99 -7.33 -2.09
N TRP A 21 17.89 -7.65 -3.39
CA TRP A 21 16.70 -8.27 -3.99
C TRP A 21 16.37 -9.64 -3.36
N GLU A 22 17.39 -10.43 -3.04
CA GLU A 22 17.25 -11.75 -2.42
C GLU A 22 16.57 -11.69 -1.04
N GLU A 23 16.69 -10.58 -0.34
CA GLU A 23 16.00 -10.37 0.92
C GLU A 23 14.49 -10.18 0.69
N TYR A 24 14.10 -9.44 -0.36
CA TYR A 24 12.71 -9.31 -0.76
C TYR A 24 12.10 -10.64 -1.18
N LEU A 25 12.82 -11.46 -1.93
CA LEU A 25 12.36 -12.79 -2.31
C LEU A 25 12.13 -13.70 -1.09
N LYS A 26 12.99 -13.64 -0.07
CA LYS A 26 12.79 -14.38 1.20
C LYS A 26 11.53 -13.90 1.94
N TRP A 27 11.33 -12.60 2.04
CA TRP A 27 10.11 -12.06 2.66
C TRP A 27 8.87 -12.45 1.86
N PHE A 28 8.97 -12.39 0.54
CA PHE A 28 7.86 -12.76 -0.32
C PHE A 28 7.53 -14.26 -0.22
N GLU A 29 8.51 -15.13 -0.09
CA GLU A 29 8.28 -16.56 0.18
C GLU A 29 7.47 -16.78 1.47
N GLU A 30 7.78 -16.06 2.54
CA GLU A 30 6.99 -16.11 3.78
C GLU A 30 5.60 -15.51 3.59
N PHE A 31 5.49 -14.40 2.85
CA PHE A 31 4.22 -13.76 2.51
C PHE A 31 3.27 -14.73 1.77
N LEU A 32 3.80 -15.52 0.83
CA LEU A 32 3.04 -16.49 0.03
C LEU A 32 2.44 -17.62 0.87
N LYS A 33 2.86 -17.83 2.11
CA LYS A 33 2.28 -18.83 3.03
C LYS A 33 0.90 -18.44 3.58
N LEU A 34 0.51 -17.19 3.45
CA LEU A 34 -0.82 -16.74 3.84
C LEU A 34 -1.90 -17.48 3.04
N LYS A 35 -2.87 -18.07 3.73
CA LYS A 35 -3.94 -18.87 3.12
C LYS A 35 -5.08 -18.03 2.53
N THR A 36 -4.92 -16.73 2.43
CA THR A 36 -5.88 -15.81 1.85
C THR A 36 -5.76 -15.82 0.32
N ARG A 37 -6.84 -15.55 -0.37
CA ARG A 37 -6.85 -15.31 -1.82
C ARG A 37 -5.96 -14.12 -2.16
N MET A 38 -5.24 -14.19 -3.27
CA MET A 38 -4.32 -13.13 -3.67
C MET A 38 -4.45 -12.80 -5.14
N ILE A 39 -4.28 -11.51 -5.47
CA ILE A 39 -3.98 -11.01 -6.81
C ILE A 39 -2.59 -10.38 -6.74
N LEU A 40 -1.67 -10.89 -7.54
CA LEU A 40 -0.25 -10.55 -7.46
C LEU A 40 0.25 -10.00 -8.78
N PHE A 41 0.68 -8.74 -8.80
CA PHE A 41 1.29 -8.08 -9.94
C PHE A 41 2.81 -8.25 -9.86
N VAL A 42 3.40 -8.95 -10.82
CA VAL A 42 4.80 -9.38 -10.72
C VAL A 42 5.47 -9.45 -12.09
N SER A 43 6.81 -9.48 -12.10
CA SER A 43 7.59 -9.83 -13.27
C SER A 43 7.52 -11.34 -13.56
N GLU A 44 7.88 -11.75 -14.78
CA GLU A 44 7.77 -13.13 -15.23
C GLU A 44 8.61 -14.10 -14.39
N ASP A 45 9.83 -13.71 -14.00
CA ASP A 45 10.70 -14.50 -13.12
C ASP A 45 10.11 -14.73 -11.73
N VAL A 46 9.37 -13.76 -11.18
CA VAL A 46 8.66 -13.90 -9.92
C VAL A 46 7.39 -14.75 -10.07
N ALA A 47 6.72 -14.70 -11.23
CA ALA A 47 5.52 -15.49 -11.49
C ALA A 47 5.78 -16.99 -11.43
N GLU A 48 6.89 -17.47 -12.00
CA GLU A 48 7.31 -18.87 -11.90
C GLU A 48 7.49 -19.30 -10.44
N PHE A 49 8.16 -18.50 -9.65
CA PHE A 49 8.38 -18.73 -8.22
C PHE A 49 7.05 -18.84 -7.43
N ILE A 50 6.03 -18.01 -7.74
CA ILE A 50 4.72 -18.07 -7.08
C ILE A 50 3.98 -19.36 -7.41
N GLY A 51 3.96 -19.77 -8.68
CA GLY A 51 3.26 -20.96 -9.15
C GLY A 51 3.65 -22.23 -8.37
N GLU A 52 4.91 -22.36 -8.02
CA GLU A 52 5.42 -23.47 -7.20
C GLU A 52 4.94 -23.44 -5.75
N LYS A 53 4.73 -22.26 -5.19
CA LYS A 53 4.45 -22.06 -3.75
C LYS A 53 2.95 -22.01 -3.41
N ARG A 54 2.10 -21.70 -4.37
CA ARG A 54 0.67 -21.43 -4.14
C ARG A 54 -0.28 -22.24 -5.03
N SER A 55 0.12 -23.40 -5.49
CA SER A 55 -0.70 -24.26 -6.37
C SER A 55 -2.09 -24.60 -5.79
N ASP A 56 -2.23 -24.68 -4.48
CA ASP A 56 -3.45 -25.12 -3.79
C ASP A 56 -4.25 -23.96 -3.16
N ILE A 57 -3.81 -22.71 -3.34
CA ILE A 57 -4.44 -21.53 -2.74
C ILE A 57 -4.87 -20.58 -3.86
N PRO A 58 -6.13 -20.11 -3.89
CA PRO A 58 -6.62 -19.23 -4.95
C PRO A 58 -5.71 -18.01 -5.14
N THR A 59 -5.05 -17.95 -6.28
CA THR A 59 -4.09 -16.90 -6.61
C THR A 59 -4.22 -16.54 -8.07
N GLU A 60 -4.44 -15.26 -8.35
CA GLU A 60 -4.37 -14.68 -9.68
C GLU A 60 -3.00 -14.03 -9.83
N ILE A 61 -2.26 -14.38 -10.87
CA ILE A 61 -0.95 -13.83 -11.16
C ILE A 61 -1.06 -12.98 -12.41
N VAL A 62 -0.81 -11.68 -12.26
CA VAL A 62 -0.80 -10.72 -13.36
C VAL A 62 0.65 -10.40 -13.69
N VAL A 63 1.13 -10.96 -14.80
CA VAL A 63 2.51 -10.73 -15.24
C VAL A 63 2.61 -9.39 -15.96
N GLN A 64 3.54 -8.56 -15.54
CA GLN A 64 3.84 -7.26 -16.13
C GLN A 64 5.35 -7.07 -16.25
N ASN A 65 5.79 -6.41 -17.31
CA ASN A 65 7.14 -5.88 -17.37
C ASN A 65 7.25 -4.60 -16.53
N VAL A 66 8.48 -4.22 -16.18
CA VAL A 66 8.74 -3.01 -15.38
C VAL A 66 8.20 -1.75 -16.05
N ASP A 67 8.26 -1.66 -17.37
CA ASP A 67 7.75 -0.54 -18.16
C ASP A 67 6.20 -0.52 -18.30
N GLN A 68 5.52 -1.56 -17.82
CA GLN A 68 4.06 -1.64 -17.76
C GLN A 68 3.50 -1.31 -16.36
N ILE A 69 4.37 -1.04 -15.40
CA ILE A 69 3.97 -0.61 -14.05
C ILE A 69 3.21 0.73 -14.18
N PRO A 70 2.07 0.90 -13.51
CA PRO A 70 1.39 2.19 -13.49
C PRO A 70 2.35 3.33 -13.15
N TYR A 71 2.19 4.48 -13.81
CA TYR A 71 3.05 5.66 -13.65
C TYR A 71 4.53 5.50 -14.05
N TYR A 72 4.92 4.37 -14.66
CA TYR A 72 6.30 4.21 -15.15
C TYR A 72 6.71 5.34 -16.10
N ASP A 73 5.80 5.80 -16.94
CA ASP A 73 6.04 6.89 -17.89
C ASP A 73 6.37 8.24 -17.20
N LEU A 74 6.03 8.40 -15.94
CA LEU A 74 6.38 9.57 -15.12
C LEU A 74 7.76 9.47 -14.48
N LYS A 75 8.47 8.35 -14.61
CA LYS A 75 9.74 8.10 -13.92
C LYS A 75 10.77 9.23 -14.13
N ASP A 76 10.93 9.68 -15.35
CA ASP A 76 11.94 10.70 -15.67
C ASP A 76 11.51 12.09 -15.17
N GLU A 77 10.22 12.41 -15.20
CA GLU A 77 9.67 13.63 -14.61
C GLU A 77 9.83 13.62 -13.08
N ILE A 78 9.50 12.51 -12.43
CA ILE A 78 9.68 12.33 -10.98
C ILE A 78 11.17 12.50 -10.64
N GLN A 79 12.09 11.85 -11.36
CA GLN A 79 13.52 11.98 -11.07
C GLN A 79 14.00 13.42 -11.24
N GLY A 80 13.51 14.14 -12.25
CA GLY A 80 13.80 15.56 -12.43
C GLY A 80 13.35 16.42 -11.25
N ILE A 81 12.18 16.13 -10.66
CA ILE A 81 11.72 16.79 -9.43
C ILE A 81 12.66 16.48 -8.27
N LEU A 82 12.95 15.19 -8.02
CA LEU A 82 13.80 14.73 -6.91
C LEU A 82 15.22 15.32 -6.98
N ASP A 83 15.72 15.58 -8.18
CA ASP A 83 17.07 16.13 -8.39
C ASP A 83 17.12 17.66 -8.28
N SER A 84 15.98 18.37 -8.33
CA SER A 84 15.92 19.82 -8.28
C SER A 84 16.30 20.38 -6.91
N ASP A 85 16.93 21.55 -6.91
CA ASP A 85 17.29 22.25 -5.67
C ASP A 85 16.05 22.78 -4.97
N GLU A 86 15.05 23.25 -5.72
CA GLU A 86 13.80 23.77 -5.20
C GLU A 86 13.04 22.71 -4.37
N TYR A 87 12.98 21.47 -4.86
CA TYR A 87 12.38 20.36 -4.14
C TYR A 87 13.13 20.04 -2.83
N LYS A 88 14.47 19.94 -2.92
CA LYS A 88 15.32 19.59 -1.78
C LYS A 88 15.32 20.64 -0.67
N GLU A 89 15.07 21.91 -1.00
CA GLU A 89 14.93 22.98 -0.01
C GLU A 89 13.62 22.94 0.77
N ILE A 90 12.55 22.35 0.19
CA ILE A 90 11.21 22.39 0.76
C ILE A 90 10.85 21.07 1.45
N ILE A 91 11.21 19.93 0.83
CA ILE A 91 10.83 18.61 1.33
C ILE A 91 11.46 18.31 2.69
N SER A 92 10.68 17.82 3.64
CA SER A 92 11.20 17.37 4.92
C SER A 92 12.04 16.10 4.74
N ASP A 93 13.26 16.10 5.29
CA ASP A 93 14.18 14.96 5.26
C ASP A 93 14.47 14.43 3.84
N PRO A 94 15.21 15.18 3.01
CA PRO A 94 15.48 14.83 1.61
C PRO A 94 16.37 13.58 1.44
N ASP A 95 16.91 13.04 2.54
CA ASP A 95 17.81 11.89 2.50
C ASP A 95 17.08 10.54 2.43
N ARG A 96 15.77 10.51 2.58
CA ARG A 96 14.93 9.31 2.45
C ARG A 96 14.99 8.74 1.03
N ILE A 97 14.78 7.43 0.90
CA ILE A 97 14.80 6.75 -0.40
C ILE A 97 13.72 7.28 -1.36
N GLU A 98 12.54 7.61 -0.86
CA GLU A 98 11.44 8.20 -1.62
C GLU A 98 11.78 9.59 -2.19
N CYS A 99 12.77 10.28 -1.62
CA CYS A 99 13.27 11.56 -2.12
C CYS A 99 14.50 11.42 -3.04
N LYS A 100 14.94 10.21 -3.37
CA LYS A 100 16.17 9.93 -4.14
C LYS A 100 15.95 9.05 -5.37
N GLN A 101 14.95 8.20 -5.36
CA GLN A 101 14.75 7.19 -6.41
C GLN A 101 13.33 7.22 -6.96
N ALA A 102 13.16 7.71 -8.18
CA ALA A 102 11.86 7.85 -8.83
C ALA A 102 11.07 6.53 -8.89
N MET A 103 11.72 5.42 -9.22
CA MET A 103 11.06 4.10 -9.27
C MET A 103 10.47 3.68 -7.93
N TYR A 104 11.01 4.17 -6.81
CA TYR A 104 10.42 3.91 -5.50
C TYR A 104 9.04 4.58 -5.38
N SER A 105 8.93 5.86 -5.77
CA SER A 105 7.66 6.58 -5.81
C SER A 105 6.68 5.99 -6.82
N VAL A 106 7.17 5.57 -8.01
CA VAL A 106 6.35 4.85 -9.01
C VAL A 106 5.70 3.63 -8.39
N ILE A 107 6.45 2.76 -7.71
CA ILE A 107 5.89 1.57 -7.03
C ILE A 107 4.91 1.95 -5.93
N GLN A 108 5.23 2.96 -5.12
CA GLN A 108 4.36 3.37 -4.01
C GLN A 108 2.98 3.82 -4.50
N TYR A 109 2.92 4.64 -5.52
CA TYR A 109 1.64 5.12 -6.06
C TYR A 109 0.94 4.08 -6.94
N SER A 110 1.66 3.16 -7.56
CA SER A 110 1.09 2.06 -8.34
C SER A 110 0.25 1.09 -7.50
N LYS A 111 0.39 1.09 -6.19
CA LYS A 111 -0.46 0.33 -5.26
C LYS A 111 -1.95 0.60 -5.49
N PHE A 112 -2.30 1.84 -5.79
CA PHE A 112 -3.70 2.27 -5.95
C PHE A 112 -4.34 1.81 -7.26
N PRO A 113 -3.76 2.04 -8.45
CA PRO A 113 -4.29 1.47 -9.68
C PRO A 113 -4.33 -0.07 -9.62
N TRP A 114 -3.32 -0.75 -9.10
CA TRP A 114 -3.36 -2.20 -8.96
C TRP A 114 -4.49 -2.67 -8.02
N LEU A 115 -4.72 -1.98 -6.91
CA LEU A 115 -5.82 -2.29 -6.00
C LEU A 115 -7.18 -2.04 -6.65
N LYS A 116 -7.32 -0.96 -7.42
CA LYS A 116 -8.52 -0.60 -8.17
C LYS A 116 -8.82 -1.63 -9.27
N ASP A 117 -7.82 -2.02 -10.05
CA ASP A 117 -7.95 -3.02 -11.10
C ASP A 117 -8.33 -4.40 -10.52
N ALA A 118 -7.68 -4.79 -9.43
CA ALA A 118 -8.02 -6.03 -8.72
C ALA A 118 -9.47 -6.06 -8.21
N ALA A 119 -9.97 -4.93 -7.72
CA ALA A 119 -11.36 -4.80 -7.26
C ALA A 119 -12.36 -4.83 -8.43
N ALA A 120 -12.00 -4.26 -9.58
CA ALA A 120 -12.82 -4.24 -10.79
C ALA A 120 -12.91 -5.63 -11.44
N GLU A 121 -11.78 -6.31 -11.61
CA GLU A 121 -11.73 -7.66 -12.22
C GLU A 121 -12.33 -8.73 -11.32
N ASN A 122 -12.08 -8.65 -10.02
CA ASN A 122 -12.66 -9.46 -8.95
C ASN A 122 -12.81 -10.97 -9.28
N PRO A 123 -11.76 -11.69 -9.65
CA PRO A 123 -11.83 -13.08 -10.12
C PRO A 123 -12.38 -14.05 -9.06
N PHE A 124 -12.33 -13.66 -7.79
CA PHE A 124 -12.76 -14.48 -6.65
C PHE A 124 -14.13 -14.10 -6.10
N ASN A 125 -14.82 -13.13 -6.68
CA ASN A 125 -16.08 -12.58 -6.18
C ASN A 125 -15.97 -12.18 -4.70
N SER A 126 -14.95 -11.39 -4.37
CA SER A 126 -14.71 -10.86 -3.03
C SER A 126 -15.44 -9.54 -2.80
N ASP A 127 -15.74 -9.24 -1.53
CA ASP A 127 -16.38 -7.98 -1.15
C ASP A 127 -15.35 -6.94 -0.69
N TYR A 128 -14.17 -7.40 -0.22
CA TYR A 128 -13.12 -6.55 0.33
C TYR A 128 -11.79 -6.82 -0.36
N PHE A 129 -11.05 -5.74 -0.63
CA PHE A 129 -9.72 -5.76 -1.25
C PHE A 129 -8.75 -4.97 -0.40
N PHE A 130 -7.61 -5.59 -0.07
CA PHE A 130 -6.57 -4.96 0.72
C PHE A 130 -5.23 -5.05 0.04
N TRP A 131 -4.60 -3.91 -0.11
CA TRP A 131 -3.17 -3.87 -0.39
C TRP A 131 -2.38 -4.41 0.82
N LEU A 132 -1.39 -5.23 0.56
CA LEU A 132 -0.40 -5.66 1.54
C LEU A 132 0.97 -5.73 0.88
N ASP A 133 1.93 -4.99 1.42
CA ASP A 133 3.29 -4.97 0.88
C ASP A 133 3.91 -6.37 0.86
N ALA A 134 4.52 -6.76 -0.26
CA ALA A 134 5.20 -8.06 -0.43
C ALA A 134 6.28 -8.32 0.63
N GLY A 135 6.96 -7.27 1.09
CA GLY A 135 7.90 -7.32 2.20
C GLY A 135 7.27 -7.31 3.59
N GLY A 136 5.94 -7.32 3.70
CA GLY A 136 5.21 -7.26 4.97
C GLY A 136 5.45 -8.46 5.89
N SER A 137 5.86 -9.59 5.33
CA SER A 137 6.14 -10.82 6.11
C SER A 137 7.23 -10.67 7.15
N ARG A 138 8.12 -9.70 7.03
CA ARG A 138 9.12 -9.37 8.08
C ARG A 138 8.48 -9.05 9.43
N PHE A 139 7.19 -8.72 9.43
CA PHE A 139 6.38 -8.46 10.61
C PHE A 139 5.50 -9.64 11.04
N PHE A 140 5.58 -10.79 10.36
CA PHE A 140 4.75 -11.98 10.62
C PHE A 140 5.22 -12.84 11.79
N GLY A 141 6.36 -12.55 12.41
CA GLY A 141 6.95 -13.40 13.46
C GLY A 141 6.03 -13.68 14.68
N LEU A 142 4.91 -12.92 14.81
CA LEU A 142 3.91 -13.09 15.86
C LEU A 142 2.66 -13.83 15.37
N TYR A 143 2.56 -14.20 14.07
CA TYR A 143 1.37 -14.79 13.48
C TYR A 143 1.55 -16.28 13.22
N ASP A 144 0.50 -17.04 13.49
CA ASP A 144 0.44 -18.46 13.12
C ASP A 144 -0.08 -18.59 11.68
N LEU A 145 0.84 -18.67 10.72
CA LEU A 145 0.52 -18.80 9.28
C LEU A 145 -0.21 -20.11 8.91
N LYS A 146 -0.45 -21.02 9.86
CA LYS A 146 -1.32 -22.19 9.66
C LYS A 146 -2.80 -21.85 9.73
N LYS A 147 -3.15 -20.70 10.33
CA LYS A 147 -4.51 -20.20 10.41
C LYS A 147 -4.92 -19.52 9.11
N GLU A 148 -6.23 -19.37 8.91
CA GLU A 148 -6.78 -18.50 7.87
C GLU A 148 -6.83 -17.06 8.36
N TYR A 149 -6.49 -16.13 7.49
CA TYR A 149 -6.55 -14.69 7.73
C TYR A 149 -7.27 -13.99 6.56
N PRO A 150 -8.07 -12.93 6.83
CA PRO A 150 -8.53 -12.57 8.17
C PRO A 150 -9.40 -13.65 8.80
N SER A 151 -9.54 -13.62 10.13
CA SER A 151 -10.42 -14.51 10.88
C SER A 151 -11.88 -14.29 10.49
N LYS A 152 -12.80 -15.18 10.89
CA LYS A 152 -14.24 -14.98 10.66
C LYS A 152 -14.77 -13.78 11.43
N GLU A 153 -14.22 -13.55 12.60
CA GLU A 153 -14.53 -12.41 13.47
C GLU A 153 -14.08 -11.11 12.80
N ALA A 154 -12.88 -11.09 12.23
CA ALA A 154 -12.37 -9.96 11.47
C ALA A 154 -13.22 -9.65 10.25
N VAL A 155 -13.66 -10.66 9.50
CA VAL A 155 -14.58 -10.46 8.36
C VAL A 155 -15.90 -9.84 8.82
N LYS A 156 -16.43 -10.27 9.97
CA LYS A 156 -17.65 -9.68 10.52
C LYS A 156 -17.45 -8.21 10.89
N SER A 157 -16.32 -7.87 11.51
CA SER A 157 -15.98 -6.47 11.81
C SER A 157 -15.90 -5.61 10.56
N LEU A 158 -15.35 -6.14 9.45
CA LEU A 158 -15.37 -5.45 8.15
C LEU A 158 -16.80 -5.23 7.64
N GLU A 159 -17.70 -6.22 7.79
CA GLU A 159 -19.12 -6.08 7.42
C GLU A 159 -19.81 -4.98 8.25
N ASP A 160 -19.51 -4.90 9.53
CA ASP A 160 -20.07 -3.89 10.45
C ASP A 160 -19.54 -2.45 10.13
N MET A 161 -18.33 -2.32 9.55
CA MET A 161 -17.78 -1.06 9.08
C MET A 161 -18.39 -0.56 7.76
N GLY A 162 -19.13 -1.40 7.04
CA GLY A 162 -19.79 -1.06 5.78
C GLY A 162 -18.81 -0.81 4.63
N GLU A 163 -19.07 0.26 3.87
CA GLU A 163 -18.30 0.59 2.65
C GLU A 163 -17.13 1.54 2.91
N SER A 164 -16.56 1.53 4.11
CA SER A 164 -15.40 2.37 4.43
C SER A 164 -14.10 1.86 3.80
N PHE A 165 -13.17 2.78 3.54
CA PHE A 165 -11.79 2.45 3.22
C PHE A 165 -10.96 2.42 4.50
N LEU A 166 -10.33 1.29 4.78
CA LEU A 166 -9.61 1.03 6.02
C LEU A 166 -8.14 1.36 5.88
N VAL A 167 -7.61 2.12 6.84
CA VAL A 167 -6.18 2.44 6.97
C VAL A 167 -5.69 2.17 8.38
N GLN A 168 -4.45 1.75 8.47
CA GLN A 168 -3.79 1.55 9.75
C GLN A 168 -3.08 2.82 10.17
N MET A 169 -3.43 3.35 11.35
CA MET A 169 -2.83 4.57 11.87
C MET A 169 -1.44 4.31 12.45
N ASN A 170 -0.54 5.25 12.25
CA ASN A 170 0.76 5.26 12.89
C ASN A 170 0.63 5.91 14.27
N THR A 171 0.62 5.09 15.31
CA THR A 171 0.39 5.54 16.70
C THR A 171 1.45 6.51 17.23
N GLU A 172 2.61 6.61 16.58
CA GLU A 172 3.62 7.60 16.93
C GLU A 172 3.13 9.04 16.69
N TYR A 173 2.30 9.23 15.64
CA TYR A 173 1.80 10.55 15.23
C TYR A 173 0.27 10.67 15.34
N TYR A 174 -0.41 9.65 15.84
CA TYR A 174 -1.87 9.59 15.86
C TYR A 174 -2.52 10.73 16.65
N THR A 175 -1.93 11.09 17.79
CA THR A 175 -2.42 12.18 18.64
C THR A 175 -2.38 13.53 17.93
N ASP A 176 -1.36 13.76 17.12
CA ASP A 176 -1.24 14.99 16.33
C ASP A 176 -2.34 15.08 15.25
N LEU A 177 -2.70 13.95 14.64
CA LEU A 177 -3.78 13.93 13.66
C LEU A 177 -5.14 14.24 14.29
N SER A 178 -5.42 13.75 15.49
CA SER A 178 -6.67 14.03 16.21
C SER A 178 -6.81 15.51 16.58
N ASP A 179 -5.70 16.17 16.90
CA ASP A 179 -5.66 17.57 17.28
C ASP A 179 -5.59 18.53 16.08
N ALA A 180 -5.11 18.08 14.94
CA ALA A 180 -5.04 18.87 13.72
C ALA A 180 -6.45 19.15 13.17
N LYS A 181 -6.85 20.41 13.14
CA LYS A 181 -8.18 20.79 12.61
C LYS A 181 -8.30 20.49 11.14
N GLU A 182 -7.28 20.84 10.36
CA GLU A 182 -7.14 20.55 8.93
C GLU A 182 -5.66 20.39 8.61
N LEU A 183 -5.33 19.51 7.65
CA LEU A 183 -4.04 19.49 7.00
C LEU A 183 -4.16 20.29 5.71
N ASP A 184 -3.33 21.29 5.53
CA ASP A 184 -3.22 22.04 4.29
C ASP A 184 -2.28 21.34 3.29
N LEU A 185 -2.11 21.92 2.12
CA LEU A 185 -1.25 21.33 1.07
C LEU A 185 0.24 21.35 1.44
N ASP A 186 0.67 22.16 2.42
CA ASP A 186 2.05 22.17 2.89
C ASP A 186 2.40 20.85 3.60
N TYR A 187 1.40 20.15 4.14
CA TYR A 187 1.59 18.79 4.68
C TYR A 187 2.10 17.80 3.63
N LEU A 188 1.84 18.02 2.34
CA LEU A 188 2.35 17.15 1.28
C LEU A 188 3.88 17.17 1.16
N TYR A 189 4.57 18.11 1.83
CA TYR A 189 6.03 18.19 1.93
C TYR A 189 6.56 17.66 3.27
N ASP A 190 5.69 17.20 4.18
CA ASP A 190 6.07 16.70 5.51
C ASP A 190 6.61 15.25 5.41
N ASN A 191 7.34 14.81 6.44
CA ASN A 191 7.77 13.43 6.61
C ASN A 191 7.00 12.68 7.72
N ARG A 192 6.06 13.34 8.40
CA ARG A 192 5.22 12.72 9.43
C ARG A 192 4.08 11.93 8.81
N SER A 193 4.24 10.62 8.72
CA SER A 193 3.21 9.73 8.19
C SER A 193 2.25 9.30 9.28
N TYR A 194 1.04 9.84 9.28
CA TYR A 194 -0.04 9.43 10.20
C TYR A 194 -0.59 8.04 9.90
N VAL A 195 -0.34 7.55 8.69
CA VAL A 195 -0.83 6.26 8.19
C VAL A 195 0.34 5.35 7.88
N LEU A 196 0.15 4.04 8.06
CA LEU A 196 1.09 3.03 7.61
C LEU A 196 0.72 2.56 6.20
N GLY A 197 1.64 2.71 5.24
CA GLY A 197 1.43 2.35 3.83
C GLY A 197 1.60 0.86 3.52
N SER A 198 1.92 0.04 4.53
CA SER A 198 2.13 -1.40 4.34
C SER A 198 0.84 -2.19 4.13
N MET A 199 -0.30 -1.68 4.63
CA MET A 199 -1.62 -2.29 4.49
C MET A 199 -2.71 -1.24 4.52
N PHE A 200 -3.56 -1.26 3.51
CA PHE A 200 -4.78 -0.45 3.40
C PHE A 200 -5.74 -1.08 2.40
N GLY A 201 -7.00 -0.69 2.42
CA GLY A 201 -8.00 -1.19 1.49
C GLY A 201 -9.40 -1.07 2.05
N GLY A 202 -10.37 -1.82 1.52
CA GLY A 202 -11.74 -1.73 1.99
C GLY A 202 -12.73 -2.47 1.11
N HIS A 203 -13.97 -2.05 1.22
CA HIS A 203 -15.04 -2.60 0.40
C HIS A 203 -14.83 -2.27 -1.08
N LYS A 204 -15.20 -3.20 -1.97
CA LYS A 204 -15.04 -3.05 -3.43
C LYS A 204 -15.66 -1.77 -4.01
N ASN A 205 -16.66 -1.19 -3.33
CA ASN A 205 -17.31 0.05 -3.78
C ASN A 205 -16.53 1.31 -3.33
N SER A 206 -15.80 1.25 -2.22
CA SER A 206 -14.98 2.37 -1.72
C SER A 206 -13.59 2.44 -2.36
N VAL A 207 -13.03 1.28 -2.69
CA VAL A 207 -11.67 1.18 -3.26
C VAL A 207 -11.49 2.09 -4.48
N PRO A 208 -12.33 2.05 -5.53
CA PRO A 208 -12.12 2.91 -6.71
C PRO A 208 -12.12 4.39 -6.36
N LYS A 209 -13.06 4.83 -5.51
CA LYS A 209 -13.18 6.23 -5.10
C LYS A 209 -11.90 6.73 -4.43
N ILE A 210 -11.40 6.01 -3.44
CA ILE A 210 -10.21 6.43 -2.70
C ILE A 210 -8.95 6.35 -3.56
N CYS A 211 -8.83 5.33 -4.40
CA CYS A 211 -7.73 5.24 -5.35
C CYS A 211 -7.69 6.45 -6.30
N ASP A 212 -8.85 6.87 -6.83
CA ASP A 212 -8.96 8.05 -7.69
C ASP A 212 -8.59 9.35 -6.94
N MET A 213 -8.97 9.46 -5.67
CA MET A 213 -8.60 10.62 -4.85
C MET A 213 -7.09 10.68 -4.57
N VAL A 214 -6.45 9.53 -4.32
CA VAL A 214 -4.98 9.46 -4.15
C VAL A 214 -4.27 9.79 -5.46
N GLU A 215 -4.77 9.29 -6.60
CA GLU A 215 -4.25 9.62 -7.92
C GLU A 215 -4.32 11.12 -8.19
N ASP A 216 -5.44 11.77 -7.86
CA ASP A 216 -5.61 13.22 -8.01
C ASP A 216 -4.57 13.99 -7.18
N ILE A 217 -4.36 13.61 -5.92
CA ILE A 217 -3.30 14.21 -5.08
C ILE A 217 -1.93 14.01 -5.72
N PHE A 218 -1.60 12.79 -6.14
CA PHE A 218 -0.31 12.49 -6.73
C PHE A 218 -0.04 13.30 -8.00
N LEU A 219 -0.97 13.28 -8.95
CA LEU A 219 -0.76 13.91 -10.26
C LEU A 219 -0.92 15.44 -10.20
N ASN A 220 -1.94 15.94 -9.48
CA ASN A 220 -2.33 17.34 -9.56
C ASN A 220 -1.77 18.19 -8.42
N GLU A 221 -1.63 17.63 -7.21
CA GLU A 221 -1.15 18.37 -6.05
C GLU A 221 0.34 18.12 -5.76
N MET A 222 0.91 17.02 -6.26
CA MET A 222 2.34 16.75 -6.13
C MET A 222 3.07 16.97 -7.47
N ILE A 223 2.98 16.07 -8.44
CA ILE A 223 3.78 16.10 -9.67
C ILE A 223 3.71 17.46 -10.38
N LYS A 224 2.49 17.94 -10.69
CA LYS A 224 2.32 19.24 -11.37
C LYS A 224 2.85 20.43 -10.58
N LYS A 225 3.07 20.30 -9.28
CA LYS A 225 3.60 21.36 -8.42
C LYS A 225 5.08 21.16 -8.07
N GLY A 226 5.76 20.21 -8.73
CA GLY A 226 7.17 19.91 -8.50
C GLY A 226 7.45 19.28 -7.15
N ASN A 227 6.47 18.51 -6.62
CA ASN A 227 6.60 17.75 -5.38
C ASN A 227 6.46 16.25 -5.63
N VAL A 228 7.15 15.46 -4.84
CA VAL A 228 6.97 14.00 -4.74
C VAL A 228 7.17 13.60 -3.27
N ASN A 229 6.24 12.83 -2.73
CA ASN A 229 6.35 12.28 -1.38
C ASN A 229 5.72 10.88 -1.36
N ASN A 230 5.82 10.16 -0.23
CA ASN A 230 5.25 8.83 -0.13
C ASN A 230 3.71 8.86 -0.05
N GLU A 231 3.08 7.75 -0.40
CA GLU A 231 1.62 7.59 -0.45
C GLU A 231 0.94 7.72 0.92
N GLN A 232 1.68 7.52 2.00
CA GLN A 232 1.17 7.66 3.38
C GLN A 232 0.80 9.12 3.68
N ILE A 233 1.55 10.06 3.10
CA ILE A 233 1.26 11.49 3.23
C ILE A 233 -0.05 11.84 2.49
N ALA A 234 -0.24 11.33 1.27
CA ALA A 234 -1.49 11.52 0.53
C ALA A 234 -2.70 10.94 1.29
N LEU A 235 -2.56 9.72 1.83
CA LEU A 235 -3.61 9.09 2.64
C LEU A 235 -3.88 9.88 3.92
N GLY A 236 -2.87 10.35 4.63
CA GLY A 236 -3.01 11.18 5.85
C GLY A 236 -3.79 12.47 5.57
N TYR A 237 -3.48 13.14 4.45
CA TYR A 237 -4.23 14.32 3.99
C TYR A 237 -5.70 14.00 3.72
N LEU A 238 -5.97 12.91 2.99
CA LEU A 238 -7.33 12.51 2.62
C LEU A 238 -8.20 12.12 3.82
N ILE A 239 -7.66 11.37 4.77
CA ILE A 239 -8.38 10.98 6.00
C ILE A 239 -8.84 12.23 6.75
N LYS A 240 -7.99 13.24 6.83
CA LYS A 240 -8.33 14.48 7.53
C LYS A 240 -9.39 15.29 6.79
N LYS A 241 -9.31 15.28 5.45
CA LYS A 241 -10.23 16.05 4.61
C LYS A 241 -11.59 15.37 4.42
N TYR A 242 -11.61 14.03 4.41
CA TYR A 242 -12.81 13.22 4.12
C TYR A 242 -12.97 12.08 5.15
N PRO A 243 -13.08 12.39 6.46
CA PRO A 243 -13.04 11.37 7.51
C PRO A 243 -14.17 10.32 7.39
N ASP A 244 -15.32 10.70 6.83
CA ASP A 244 -16.47 9.80 6.68
C ASP A 244 -16.25 8.68 5.64
N ASP A 245 -15.25 8.82 4.78
CA ASP A 245 -14.90 7.82 3.77
C ASP A 245 -13.95 6.73 4.32
N PHE A 246 -13.39 6.94 5.51
CA PHE A 246 -12.35 6.09 6.08
C PHE A 246 -12.78 5.45 7.39
N ALA A 247 -12.34 4.21 7.58
CA ALA A 247 -12.24 3.60 8.89
C ALA A 247 -10.76 3.51 9.29
N THR A 248 -10.45 3.87 10.51
CA THR A 248 -9.07 3.91 11.01
C THR A 248 -8.82 2.84 12.05
N TYR A 249 -7.64 2.29 12.02
CA TYR A 249 -7.14 1.28 12.94
C TYR A 249 -5.90 1.77 13.64
N GLU A 250 -5.87 1.67 14.94
CA GLU A 250 -4.64 1.92 15.69
C GLU A 250 -3.69 0.73 15.57
N ARG A 251 -2.42 1.02 15.40
CA ARG A 251 -1.38 0.02 15.51
C ARG A 251 -1.11 -0.27 16.97
N THR A 252 -1.49 -1.44 17.47
CA THR A 252 -1.17 -1.86 18.83
C THR A 252 0.07 -2.73 18.88
N ASN A 253 0.90 -2.55 19.91
CA ASN A 253 2.06 -3.42 20.23
C ASN A 253 3.05 -3.67 19.08
N GLY A 254 3.26 -2.70 18.19
CA GLY A 254 4.19 -2.86 17.08
C GLY A 254 3.70 -3.73 15.92
N LYS A 255 2.44 -4.15 15.92
CA LYS A 255 1.85 -4.98 14.88
C LYS A 255 1.47 -4.16 13.65
N HIS A 256 2.06 -4.47 12.51
CA HIS A 256 1.83 -3.77 11.25
C HIS A 256 0.65 -4.31 10.43
N LEU A 257 -0.01 -5.39 10.89
CA LEU A 257 -1.01 -6.12 10.13
C LEU A 257 -2.30 -6.28 10.96
N ALA A 258 -2.92 -5.17 11.32
CA ALA A 258 -4.14 -5.13 12.12
C ALA A 258 -5.28 -6.00 11.55
N LEU A 259 -5.40 -6.08 10.22
CA LEU A 259 -6.39 -6.92 9.55
C LEU A 259 -6.33 -8.39 10.00
N PHE A 260 -5.19 -8.87 10.43
CA PHE A 260 -5.02 -10.28 10.79
C PHE A 260 -5.40 -10.60 12.25
N GLU A 261 -5.26 -9.65 13.15
CA GLU A 261 -5.45 -9.91 14.57
C GLU A 261 -6.52 -9.05 15.26
N GLU A 262 -6.63 -7.77 14.91
CA GLU A 262 -7.40 -6.80 15.69
C GLU A 262 -8.84 -6.66 15.21
N LEU A 263 -9.13 -7.14 14.01
CA LEU A 263 -10.49 -7.34 13.57
C LEU A 263 -11.06 -8.67 14.07
N GLY A 264 -10.29 -9.44 14.84
CA GLY A 264 -10.70 -10.73 15.38
C GLY A 264 -11.17 -10.67 16.83
#